data_ce807ea8f7a1998ecbbad3f3d3ce81bb
#
_entry.id   ce807ea8f7a1998ecbbad3f3d3ce81bb
#
_cell.length_a   1.000
_cell.length_b   1.000
_cell.length_c   1.000
_cell.angle_alpha   90.00
_cell.angle_beta   90.00
_cell.angle_gamma   90.00
#
_symmetry.space_group_name_H-M   'P 1'
#
loop_
_entity.id
_entity.type
_entity.pdbx_description
1 polymer ?
#
loop_
_entity_poly.entity_id
_entity_poly.type
_entity_poly.pdbx_seq_one_letter_code
_entity_poly.pdbx_strand_id
1 'polypeptide(L)'
;RLDEVAFHPAYHAFMALSAGAGYHSRAWEPGGSHQAHAACVYLASQVEPGHCCPLTMTYAAQPVLRAAAPNMGSWAQAALSRDYDPSVAPVTAKRGATIGMAMTEKQGGSDVRANSTRAARDGDHWRLTGHKWFCSAPMSDAFLTLAQTDAGLGCFLVPRWLEDTRNGIEIQRLKDKLGNRSNASAEIVYRDALALPLGDPGEGVRTIVEMVHHTRLDTAMAPVGLMRAALAEAHHWAVHRTTFQRRLIDQPLMAALLDDLALDVAGGLALALRVARAFDGDDPQDRAFARVGVALAKFLNNKLCPLVVGECMEALGGMGYVEDTALPLLYREAPLNGIWEGSANVICLDILRSLARAPGAAEALDATLDAARGNDGLYDAGLAAHRAQWPGAVPEPEARWF
;
A
#
# COMPACT_ATOMS: atom_id res chain seq x y z
N ARG A 1 25.53 -20.42 1.11
CA ARG A 1 24.64 -19.24 1.11
C ARG A 1 23.20 -19.72 1.27
N LEU A 2 22.49 -19.19 2.27
CA LEU A 2 21.11 -19.60 2.55
C LEU A 2 20.08 -18.77 1.77
N ASP A 3 20.36 -17.48 1.55
CA ASP A 3 19.42 -16.50 0.97
C ASP A 3 18.07 -16.49 1.70
N GLU A 4 18.13 -16.48 3.02
CA GLU A 4 16.99 -16.47 3.91
C GLU A 4 17.11 -15.32 4.91
N VAL A 5 15.97 -14.78 5.32
CA VAL A 5 15.86 -13.77 6.35
C VAL A 5 15.21 -14.38 7.57
N ALA A 6 15.87 -14.29 8.70
CA ALA A 6 15.29 -14.65 10.00
C ALA A 6 14.53 -13.44 10.57
N PHE A 7 13.30 -13.68 10.98
CA PHE A 7 12.46 -12.66 11.62
C PHE A 7 12.35 -12.92 13.12
N HIS A 8 12.09 -11.87 13.89
CA HIS A 8 11.73 -12.01 15.29
C HIS A 8 10.43 -12.82 15.42
N PRO A 9 10.26 -13.69 16.44
CA PRO A 9 9.03 -14.48 16.62
C PRO A 9 7.74 -13.66 16.62
N ALA A 10 7.76 -12.41 17.14
CA ALA A 10 6.62 -11.51 17.11
C ALA A 10 6.13 -11.19 15.68
N TYR A 11 7.04 -11.11 14.70
CA TYR A 11 6.65 -10.92 13.30
C TYR A 11 5.76 -12.08 12.81
N HIS A 12 6.16 -13.31 13.10
CA HIS A 12 5.37 -14.50 12.74
C HIS A 12 4.03 -14.55 13.47
N ALA A 13 3.98 -14.08 14.74
CA ALA A 13 2.74 -13.99 15.50
C ALA A 13 1.77 -12.96 14.88
N PHE A 14 2.26 -11.78 14.49
CA PHE A 14 1.44 -10.78 13.79
C PHE A 14 0.99 -11.26 12.41
N MET A 15 1.85 -11.90 11.65
CA MET A 15 1.48 -12.51 10.37
C MET A 15 0.35 -13.54 10.54
N ALA A 16 0.47 -14.44 11.51
CA ALA A 16 -0.54 -15.46 11.79
C ALA A 16 -1.87 -14.84 12.26
N LEU A 17 -1.81 -13.84 13.14
CA LEU A 17 -3.00 -13.13 13.63
C LEU A 17 -3.75 -12.44 12.48
N SER A 18 -3.04 -11.65 11.69
CA SER A 18 -3.64 -10.87 10.61
C SER A 18 -4.11 -11.74 9.45
N ALA A 19 -3.36 -12.79 9.07
CA ALA A 19 -3.79 -13.76 8.07
C ALA A 19 -5.06 -14.51 8.56
N GLY A 20 -5.06 -14.98 9.80
CA GLY A 20 -6.22 -15.65 10.40
C GLY A 20 -7.47 -14.76 10.46
N ALA A 21 -7.30 -13.46 10.68
CA ALA A 21 -8.38 -12.47 10.61
C ALA A 21 -8.86 -12.19 9.17
N GLY A 22 -8.12 -12.67 8.15
CA GLY A 22 -8.45 -12.48 6.75
C GLY A 22 -7.99 -11.14 6.17
N TYR A 23 -6.93 -10.53 6.72
CA TYR A 23 -6.41 -9.25 6.21
C TYR A 23 -6.29 -9.25 4.68
N HIS A 24 -5.59 -10.23 4.11
CA HIS A 24 -5.30 -10.31 2.67
C HIS A 24 -6.40 -11.00 1.85
N SER A 25 -7.27 -11.80 2.48
CA SER A 25 -8.25 -12.62 1.78
C SER A 25 -9.67 -12.06 1.81
N ARG A 26 -10.01 -11.27 2.84
CA ARG A 26 -11.39 -10.83 3.14
C ARG A 26 -12.12 -10.22 1.95
N ALA A 27 -11.47 -9.37 1.16
CA ALA A 27 -12.11 -8.74 0.01
C ALA A 27 -12.47 -9.74 -1.11
N TRP A 28 -11.81 -10.87 -1.14
CA TRP A 28 -11.91 -11.86 -2.21
C TRP A 28 -12.72 -13.10 -1.86
N GLU A 29 -13.15 -13.20 -0.60
CA GLU A 29 -13.99 -14.27 -0.09
C GLU A 29 -15.46 -14.03 -0.44
N PRO A 30 -16.29 -15.09 -0.50
CA PRO A 30 -17.73 -14.92 -0.67
C PRO A 30 -18.32 -14.03 0.43
N GLY A 31 -19.04 -12.97 0.03
CA GLY A 31 -19.59 -11.97 0.95
C GLY A 31 -18.57 -11.04 1.60
N GLY A 32 -17.31 -11.08 1.13
CA GLY A 32 -16.27 -10.15 1.53
C GLY A 32 -16.40 -8.79 0.89
N SER A 33 -15.59 -7.82 1.35
CA SER A 33 -15.54 -6.49 0.77
C SER A 33 -14.19 -5.81 0.95
N HIS A 34 -13.87 -4.89 0.05
CA HIS A 34 -12.71 -4.01 0.16
C HIS A 34 -12.83 -3.04 1.34
N GLN A 35 -14.04 -2.67 1.76
CA GLN A 35 -14.24 -1.89 2.99
C GLN A 35 -13.81 -2.68 4.22
N ALA A 36 -14.17 -3.97 4.32
CA ALA A 36 -13.77 -4.82 5.43
C ALA A 36 -12.24 -5.07 5.42
N HIS A 37 -11.64 -5.25 4.24
CA HIS A 37 -10.20 -5.30 4.08
C HIS A 37 -9.52 -4.00 4.55
N ALA A 38 -9.99 -2.84 4.09
CA ALA A 38 -9.45 -1.54 4.50
C ALA A 38 -9.56 -1.30 6.03
N ALA A 39 -10.62 -1.80 6.68
CA ALA A 39 -10.72 -1.78 8.13
C ALA A 39 -9.64 -2.64 8.81
N CYS A 40 -9.29 -3.81 8.24
CA CYS A 40 -8.16 -4.61 8.74
C CYS A 40 -6.83 -3.85 8.58
N VAL A 41 -6.61 -3.19 7.44
CA VAL A 41 -5.43 -2.34 7.22
C VAL A 41 -5.33 -1.22 8.26
N TYR A 42 -6.44 -0.51 8.50
CA TYR A 42 -6.52 0.55 9.50
C TYR A 42 -6.17 0.07 10.91
N LEU A 43 -6.70 -1.08 11.33
CA LEU A 43 -6.44 -1.64 12.65
C LEU A 43 -5.01 -2.15 12.80
N ALA A 44 -4.52 -2.93 11.83
CA ALA A 44 -3.18 -3.53 11.88
C ALA A 44 -2.07 -2.48 11.85
N SER A 45 -2.25 -1.41 11.06
CA SER A 45 -1.28 -0.31 10.95
C SER A 45 -1.10 0.49 12.23
N GLN A 46 -2.08 0.45 13.15
CA GLN A 46 -1.97 1.10 14.47
C GLN A 46 -1.03 0.34 15.42
N VAL A 47 -0.80 -0.94 15.18
CA VAL A 47 -0.08 -1.82 16.10
C VAL A 47 1.34 -2.10 15.61
N GLU A 48 1.49 -2.67 14.40
CA GLU A 48 2.77 -3.01 13.80
C GLU A 48 2.66 -2.98 12.28
N PRO A 49 3.07 -1.88 11.61
CA PRO A 49 2.84 -1.71 10.18
C PRO A 49 3.75 -2.56 9.28
N GLY A 50 4.88 -3.07 9.79
CA GLY A 50 5.84 -3.81 8.97
C GLY A 50 5.31 -5.14 8.44
N HIS A 51 4.57 -5.91 9.26
CA HIS A 51 3.98 -7.17 8.81
C HIS A 51 2.81 -6.96 7.81
N CYS A 52 2.26 -5.77 7.71
CA CYS A 52 1.19 -5.46 6.76
C CYS A 52 1.68 -5.55 5.30
N CYS A 53 2.93 -5.23 5.02
CA CYS A 53 3.46 -5.16 3.66
C CYS A 53 3.30 -6.47 2.86
N PRO A 54 3.75 -7.67 3.31
CA PRO A 54 3.51 -8.91 2.60
C PRO A 54 2.03 -9.26 2.46
N LEU A 55 1.19 -8.91 3.43
CA LEU A 55 -0.26 -9.15 3.36
C LEU A 55 -0.94 -8.24 2.35
N THR A 56 -0.55 -6.96 2.28
CA THR A 56 -0.98 -6.01 1.25
C THR A 56 -0.63 -6.49 -0.15
N MET A 57 0.61 -6.93 -0.37
CA MET A 57 1.02 -7.46 -1.67
C MET A 57 0.27 -8.75 -2.03
N THR A 58 0.01 -9.63 -1.06
CA THR A 58 -0.74 -10.87 -1.25
C THR A 58 -2.21 -10.58 -1.62
N TYR A 59 -2.85 -9.63 -0.92
CA TYR A 59 -4.18 -9.14 -1.27
C TYR A 59 -4.23 -8.59 -2.70
N ALA A 60 -3.29 -7.71 -3.02
CA ALA A 60 -3.28 -7.00 -4.29
C ALA A 60 -2.92 -7.88 -5.51
N ALA A 61 -2.26 -9.02 -5.29
CA ALA A 61 -1.92 -9.96 -6.36
C ALA A 61 -3.15 -10.74 -6.91
N GLN A 62 -4.24 -10.83 -6.15
CA GLN A 62 -5.39 -11.66 -6.49
C GLN A 62 -6.01 -11.38 -7.87
N PRO A 63 -6.29 -10.14 -8.29
CA PRO A 63 -6.87 -9.89 -9.61
C PRO A 63 -5.94 -10.36 -10.74
N VAL A 64 -4.62 -10.19 -10.57
CA VAL A 64 -3.63 -10.63 -11.57
C VAL A 64 -3.56 -12.15 -11.65
N LEU A 65 -3.53 -12.84 -10.50
CA LEU A 65 -3.48 -14.30 -10.45
C LEU A 65 -4.76 -14.93 -11.00
N ARG A 66 -5.91 -14.37 -10.70
CA ARG A 66 -7.20 -14.84 -11.22
C ARG A 66 -7.36 -14.62 -12.73
N ALA A 67 -6.89 -13.49 -13.25
CA ALA A 67 -6.91 -13.21 -14.68
C ALA A 67 -6.00 -14.16 -15.46
N ALA A 68 -4.94 -14.69 -14.85
CA ALA A 68 -4.01 -15.66 -15.44
C ALA A 68 -4.43 -17.14 -15.23
N ALA A 69 -5.63 -17.40 -14.69
CA ALA A 69 -6.17 -18.76 -14.61
C ALA A 69 -6.36 -19.36 -16.03
N PRO A 70 -6.22 -20.71 -16.23
CA PRO A 70 -6.10 -21.73 -15.19
C PRO A 70 -4.69 -21.93 -14.63
N ASN A 71 -3.65 -21.41 -15.27
CA ASN A 71 -2.24 -21.74 -14.95
C ASN A 71 -1.80 -21.26 -13.54
N MET A 72 -2.49 -20.28 -12.95
CA MET A 72 -2.19 -19.69 -11.66
C MET A 72 -3.17 -20.07 -10.54
N GLY A 73 -4.09 -21.01 -10.79
CA GLY A 73 -5.17 -21.34 -9.83
C GLY A 73 -4.66 -21.82 -8.47
N SER A 74 -3.61 -22.63 -8.43
CA SER A 74 -2.99 -23.08 -7.18
C SER A 74 -2.36 -21.93 -6.38
N TRP A 75 -1.72 -20.98 -7.05
CA TRP A 75 -1.15 -19.79 -6.45
C TRP A 75 -2.24 -18.85 -5.92
N ALA A 76 -3.29 -18.61 -6.71
CA ALA A 76 -4.42 -17.79 -6.30
C ALA A 76 -5.13 -18.37 -5.06
N GLN A 77 -5.30 -19.71 -5.01
CA GLN A 77 -5.92 -20.39 -3.88
C GLN A 77 -5.02 -20.35 -2.63
N ALA A 78 -3.73 -20.67 -2.76
CA ALA A 78 -2.78 -20.63 -1.65
C ALA A 78 -2.65 -19.21 -1.05
N ALA A 79 -2.68 -18.18 -1.90
CA ALA A 79 -2.65 -16.78 -1.50
C ALA A 79 -3.95 -16.27 -0.87
N LEU A 80 -5.03 -17.03 -0.89
CA LEU A 80 -6.28 -16.74 -0.17
C LEU A 80 -6.40 -17.46 1.17
N SER A 81 -5.50 -18.41 1.43
CA SER A 81 -5.53 -19.18 2.69
C SER A 81 -5.31 -18.27 3.88
N ARG A 82 -6.14 -18.42 4.90
CA ARG A 82 -5.96 -17.73 6.19
C ARG A 82 -4.91 -18.39 7.09
N ASP A 83 -4.37 -19.53 6.67
CA ASP A 83 -3.27 -20.19 7.36
C ASP A 83 -1.94 -19.55 6.97
N TYR A 84 -1.31 -18.86 7.91
CA TYR A 84 0.04 -18.38 7.72
C TYR A 84 1.03 -19.54 7.86
N ASP A 85 1.81 -19.81 6.82
CA ASP A 85 2.81 -20.87 6.81
C ASP A 85 4.20 -20.26 6.53
N PRO A 86 5.07 -20.12 7.56
CA PRO A 86 6.41 -19.56 7.40
C PRO A 86 7.43 -20.54 6.80
N SER A 87 7.04 -21.77 6.51
CA SER A 87 7.98 -22.79 6.00
C SER A 87 8.55 -22.39 4.64
N VAL A 88 9.79 -22.79 4.41
CA VAL A 88 10.51 -22.63 3.14
C VAL A 88 10.31 -23.91 2.34
N ALA A 89 9.28 -23.93 1.51
CA ALA A 89 8.85 -25.10 0.78
C ALA A 89 8.15 -24.71 -0.54
N PRO A 90 8.00 -25.63 -1.51
CA PRO A 90 7.18 -25.39 -2.70
C PRO A 90 5.73 -25.12 -2.31
N VAL A 91 5.03 -24.31 -3.10
CA VAL A 91 3.63 -23.91 -2.82
C VAL A 91 2.69 -25.11 -2.65
N THR A 92 2.98 -26.21 -3.35
CA THR A 92 2.21 -27.47 -3.28
C THR A 92 2.28 -28.16 -1.92
N ALA A 93 3.31 -27.87 -1.12
CA ALA A 93 3.51 -28.42 0.22
C ALA A 93 3.10 -27.46 1.33
N LYS A 94 2.59 -26.26 1.00
CA LYS A 94 2.23 -25.22 1.97
C LYS A 94 0.72 -25.14 2.18
N ARG A 95 0.32 -24.73 3.40
CA ARG A 95 -1.08 -24.46 3.76
C ARG A 95 -1.57 -23.10 3.28
N GLY A 96 -0.65 -22.15 3.10
CA GLY A 96 -0.91 -20.82 2.58
C GLY A 96 0.37 -20.21 2.02
N ALA A 97 0.23 -19.24 1.12
CA ALA A 97 1.36 -18.59 0.47
C ALA A 97 1.23 -17.07 0.50
N THR A 98 2.37 -16.39 0.58
CA THR A 98 2.47 -14.94 0.44
C THR A 98 3.04 -14.57 -0.92
N ILE A 99 2.50 -13.51 -1.51
CA ILE A 99 2.95 -12.98 -2.80
C ILE A 99 3.61 -11.62 -2.56
N GLY A 100 4.84 -11.48 -3.06
CA GLY A 100 5.56 -10.22 -3.07
C GLY A 100 5.52 -9.53 -4.43
N MET A 101 6.13 -8.35 -4.48
CA MET A 101 6.32 -7.58 -5.70
C MET A 101 7.75 -7.07 -5.80
N ALA A 102 8.40 -7.25 -6.95
CA ALA A 102 9.78 -6.80 -7.20
C ALA A 102 9.87 -6.08 -8.55
N MET A 103 9.67 -4.75 -8.53
CA MET A 103 9.57 -3.93 -9.75
C MET A 103 10.76 -3.00 -9.95
N THR A 104 11.17 -2.31 -8.89
CA THR A 104 12.17 -1.24 -8.92
C THR A 104 13.56 -1.80 -9.18
N GLU A 105 14.27 -1.21 -10.13
CA GLU A 105 15.70 -1.44 -10.41
C GLU A 105 16.55 -0.24 -10.00
N LYS A 106 17.88 -0.28 -10.21
CA LYS A 106 18.79 0.81 -9.77
C LYS A 106 18.48 2.15 -10.44
N GLN A 107 17.98 2.15 -11.68
CA GLN A 107 17.59 3.38 -12.38
C GLN A 107 16.32 4.04 -11.82
N GLY A 108 15.53 3.31 -11.03
CA GLY A 108 14.31 3.81 -10.40
C GLY A 108 13.10 2.88 -10.57
N GLY A 109 11.98 3.26 -9.95
CA GLY A 109 10.71 2.51 -9.99
C GLY A 109 9.60 3.23 -10.73
N SER A 110 9.73 4.53 -11.02
CA SER A 110 8.69 5.32 -11.68
C SER A 110 8.63 5.06 -13.19
N ASP A 111 9.78 4.86 -13.83
CA ASP A 111 9.87 4.46 -15.24
C ASP A 111 10.25 2.98 -15.36
N VAL A 112 9.28 2.11 -15.13
CA VAL A 112 9.47 0.66 -15.20
C VAL A 112 9.77 0.15 -16.62
N ARG A 113 9.50 0.96 -17.66
CA ARG A 113 9.83 0.61 -19.04
C ARG A 113 11.33 0.60 -19.31
N ALA A 114 12.08 1.36 -18.51
CA ALA A 114 13.54 1.39 -18.54
C ALA A 114 14.19 0.22 -17.77
N ASN A 115 13.43 -0.73 -17.24
CA ASN A 115 13.95 -1.91 -16.55
C ASN A 115 14.87 -2.72 -17.47
N SER A 116 15.96 -3.22 -16.89
CA SER A 116 17.02 -3.97 -17.58
C SER A 116 16.95 -5.49 -17.37
N THR A 117 16.19 -5.97 -16.39
CA THR A 117 15.95 -7.40 -16.16
C THR A 117 15.36 -8.03 -17.43
N ARG A 118 15.94 -9.12 -17.88
CA ARG A 118 15.56 -9.84 -19.10
C ARG A 118 14.88 -11.16 -18.78
N ALA A 119 13.93 -11.51 -19.62
CA ALA A 119 13.27 -12.81 -19.61
C ALA A 119 13.53 -13.50 -20.96
N ALA A 120 14.10 -14.71 -20.91
CA ALA A 120 14.28 -15.58 -22.06
C ALA A 120 13.28 -16.74 -21.99
N ARG A 121 12.68 -17.10 -23.12
CA ARG A 121 11.72 -18.21 -23.18
C ARG A 121 12.42 -19.56 -23.04
N ASP A 122 11.85 -20.44 -22.22
CA ASP A 122 12.34 -21.81 -21.98
C ASP A 122 11.14 -22.77 -22.00
N GLY A 123 10.76 -23.21 -23.20
CA GLY A 123 9.54 -24.01 -23.39
C GLY A 123 8.28 -23.24 -23.00
N ASP A 124 7.53 -23.78 -22.04
CA ASP A 124 6.33 -23.17 -21.49
C ASP A 124 6.63 -22.16 -20.34
N HIS A 125 7.90 -22.08 -19.94
CA HIS A 125 8.36 -21.20 -18.87
C HIS A 125 9.29 -20.11 -19.40
N TRP A 126 9.76 -19.27 -18.49
CA TRP A 126 10.71 -18.21 -18.77
C TRP A 126 11.86 -18.28 -17.77
N ARG A 127 13.02 -17.77 -18.17
CA ARG A 127 14.21 -17.62 -17.34
C ARG A 127 14.55 -16.15 -17.19
N LEU A 128 14.58 -15.68 -15.95
CA LEU A 128 14.88 -14.28 -15.64
C LEU A 128 16.31 -14.09 -15.21
N THR A 129 16.96 -13.07 -15.79
CA THR A 129 18.29 -12.62 -15.41
C THR A 129 18.30 -11.11 -15.25
N GLY A 130 18.74 -10.63 -14.08
CA GLY A 130 18.76 -9.20 -13.76
C GLY A 130 18.78 -8.94 -12.26
N HIS A 131 18.51 -7.69 -11.88
CA HIS A 131 18.49 -7.31 -10.47
C HIS A 131 17.24 -6.51 -10.12
N LYS A 132 16.84 -6.55 -8.85
CA LYS A 132 15.83 -5.63 -8.30
C LYS A 132 16.41 -4.91 -7.09
N TRP A 133 16.23 -3.58 -7.09
CA TRP A 133 16.80 -2.69 -6.08
C TRP A 133 16.00 -2.65 -4.79
N PHE A 134 14.67 -2.86 -4.90
CA PHE A 134 13.77 -3.05 -3.77
C PHE A 134 12.90 -4.29 -4.02
N CYS A 135 13.07 -5.28 -3.15
CA CYS A 135 12.22 -6.45 -3.04
C CYS A 135 11.79 -6.54 -1.57
N SER A 136 10.60 -6.05 -1.28
CA SER A 136 10.03 -6.10 0.06
C SER A 136 9.54 -7.52 0.36
N ALA A 137 9.60 -7.91 1.64
CA ALA A 137 9.26 -9.24 2.09
C ALA A 137 9.92 -10.35 1.23
N PRO A 138 11.28 -10.40 1.17
CA PRO A 138 12.00 -11.33 0.28
C PRO A 138 11.80 -12.80 0.62
N MET A 139 11.10 -13.09 1.74
CA MET A 139 10.68 -14.44 2.12
C MET A 139 9.27 -14.78 1.62
N SER A 140 8.60 -13.91 0.84
CA SER A 140 7.37 -14.27 0.12
C SER A 140 7.59 -15.49 -0.77
N ASP A 141 6.55 -16.31 -0.94
CA ASP A 141 6.64 -17.59 -1.65
C ASP A 141 6.80 -17.40 -3.16
N ALA A 142 6.28 -16.30 -3.71
CA ALA A 142 6.54 -15.88 -5.07
C ALA A 142 6.51 -14.34 -5.17
N PHE A 143 7.01 -13.83 -6.31
CA PHE A 143 7.04 -12.39 -6.60
C PHE A 143 6.41 -12.12 -7.96
N LEU A 144 5.55 -11.09 -8.04
CA LEU A 144 5.21 -10.49 -9.32
C LEU A 144 6.31 -9.51 -9.71
N THR A 145 6.81 -9.64 -10.94
CA THR A 145 7.93 -8.82 -11.44
C THR A 145 7.78 -8.52 -12.91
N LEU A 146 8.47 -7.48 -13.36
CA LEU A 146 8.56 -7.11 -14.77
C LEU A 146 9.95 -7.42 -15.32
N ALA A 147 9.98 -7.94 -16.55
CA ALA A 147 11.21 -8.19 -17.29
C ALA A 147 11.02 -7.96 -18.79
N GLN A 148 12.10 -7.56 -19.47
CA GLN A 148 12.13 -7.34 -20.93
C GLN A 148 12.08 -8.68 -21.66
N THR A 149 11.20 -8.78 -22.63
CA THR A 149 11.12 -9.86 -23.62
C THR A 149 11.35 -9.29 -25.02
N ASP A 150 11.47 -10.12 -26.05
CA ASP A 150 11.55 -9.67 -27.45
C ASP A 150 10.29 -8.91 -27.90
N ALA A 151 9.15 -9.15 -27.26
CA ALA A 151 7.86 -8.47 -27.54
C ALA A 151 7.65 -7.21 -26.68
N GLY A 152 8.60 -6.85 -25.80
CA GLY A 152 8.50 -5.75 -24.85
C GLY A 152 8.41 -6.23 -23.39
N LEU A 153 7.97 -5.37 -22.50
CA LEU A 153 7.94 -5.65 -21.06
C LEU A 153 6.82 -6.65 -20.69
N GLY A 154 7.20 -7.82 -20.20
CA GLY A 154 6.30 -8.86 -19.69
C GLY A 154 6.15 -8.82 -18.18
N CYS A 155 5.04 -9.35 -17.65
CA CYS A 155 4.81 -9.59 -16.24
C CYS A 155 4.94 -11.08 -15.92
N PHE A 156 5.60 -11.40 -14.81
CA PHE A 156 5.91 -12.78 -14.44
C PHE A 156 5.66 -13.02 -12.96
N LEU A 157 5.20 -14.23 -12.63
CA LEU A 157 5.27 -14.77 -11.28
C LEU A 157 6.58 -15.59 -11.17
N VAL A 158 7.40 -15.22 -10.20
CA VAL A 158 8.68 -15.91 -9.92
C VAL A 158 8.58 -16.61 -8.57
N PRO A 159 8.37 -17.93 -8.54
CA PRO A 159 8.40 -18.72 -7.30
C PRO A 159 9.76 -18.60 -6.62
N ARG A 160 9.79 -18.49 -5.29
CA ARG A 160 11.04 -18.53 -4.54
C ARG A 160 11.58 -19.96 -4.39
N TRP A 161 10.69 -20.92 -4.30
CA TRP A 161 11.02 -22.34 -4.17
C TRP A 161 10.33 -23.14 -5.28
N LEU A 162 11.07 -24.03 -5.92
CA LEU A 162 10.58 -25.02 -6.87
C LEU A 162 10.34 -26.34 -6.13
N GLU A 163 9.87 -27.40 -6.83
CA GLU A 163 9.53 -28.64 -6.14
C GLU A 163 10.68 -29.23 -5.30
N ASP A 164 11.88 -29.31 -5.89
CA ASP A 164 13.02 -29.96 -5.26
C ASP A 164 14.16 -29.00 -4.87
N THR A 165 14.07 -27.72 -5.25
CA THR A 165 15.19 -26.82 -5.07
C THR A 165 14.74 -25.37 -4.98
N ARG A 166 15.60 -24.53 -4.42
CA ARG A 166 15.44 -23.09 -4.43
C ARG A 166 15.60 -22.54 -5.84
N ASN A 167 14.73 -21.61 -6.24
CA ASN A 167 14.85 -20.91 -7.50
C ASN A 167 16.06 -19.95 -7.50
N GLY A 168 16.46 -19.51 -8.66
CA GLY A 168 17.60 -18.60 -8.89
C GLY A 168 17.39 -17.17 -8.39
N ILE A 169 16.96 -16.99 -7.13
CA ILE A 169 16.79 -15.69 -6.46
C ILE A 169 17.85 -15.57 -5.37
N GLU A 170 18.74 -14.59 -5.52
CA GLU A 170 19.80 -14.32 -4.55
C GLU A 170 19.55 -13.02 -3.80
N ILE A 171 19.53 -13.07 -2.48
CA ILE A 171 19.47 -11.87 -1.62
C ILE A 171 20.88 -11.29 -1.52
N GLN A 172 21.09 -10.06 -2.01
CA GLN A 172 22.39 -9.40 -1.96
C GLN A 172 22.63 -8.76 -0.58
N ARG A 173 21.66 -8.03 -0.10
CA ARG A 173 21.65 -7.40 1.24
C ARG A 173 20.25 -6.97 1.62
N LEU A 174 20.04 -6.69 2.89
CA LEU A 174 18.87 -5.97 3.39
C LEU A 174 19.16 -4.46 3.42
N LYS A 175 18.11 -3.66 3.17
CA LYS A 175 18.18 -2.21 3.29
C LYS A 175 18.16 -1.81 4.77
N ASP A 176 19.05 -0.91 5.17
CA ASP A 176 18.93 -0.19 6.43
C ASP A 176 17.97 0.99 6.23
N LYS A 177 16.84 0.96 6.91
CA LYS A 177 15.72 1.88 6.67
C LYS A 177 15.45 2.76 7.89
N LEU A 178 14.86 3.93 7.67
CA LEU A 178 14.40 4.84 8.72
C LEU A 178 13.37 4.17 9.64
N GLY A 179 12.32 3.63 9.04
CA GLY A 179 11.21 2.90 9.67
C GLY A 179 10.91 1.59 8.95
N ASN A 180 9.79 0.96 9.27
CA ASN A 180 9.35 -0.32 8.69
C ASN A 180 10.43 -1.42 8.80
N ARG A 181 11.14 -1.44 9.92
CA ARG A 181 12.33 -2.30 10.09
C ARG A 181 11.99 -3.76 10.28
N SER A 182 10.80 -4.07 10.78
CA SER A 182 10.28 -5.43 10.90
C SER A 182 9.96 -6.06 9.54
N ASN A 183 9.64 -5.25 8.53
CA ASN A 183 9.54 -5.69 7.14
C ASN A 183 10.92 -5.70 6.50
N ALA A 184 11.45 -6.85 6.16
CA ALA A 184 12.68 -6.95 5.39
C ALA A 184 12.48 -6.36 3.98
N SER A 185 13.43 -5.56 3.52
CA SER A 185 13.49 -5.07 2.14
C SER A 185 14.87 -5.37 1.58
N ALA A 186 14.94 -6.15 0.52
CA ALA A 186 16.19 -6.67 -0.03
C ALA A 186 16.55 -6.05 -1.37
N GLU A 187 17.84 -6.07 -1.68
CA GLU A 187 18.33 -6.08 -3.06
C GLU A 187 18.46 -7.54 -3.47
N ILE A 188 17.90 -7.89 -4.62
CA ILE A 188 17.95 -9.26 -5.13
C ILE A 188 18.52 -9.32 -6.55
N VAL A 189 19.07 -10.48 -6.89
CA VAL A 189 19.50 -10.81 -8.26
C VAL A 189 18.77 -12.07 -8.70
N TYR A 190 18.20 -12.01 -9.89
CA TYR A 190 17.73 -13.18 -10.61
C TYR A 190 18.89 -13.78 -11.41
N ARG A 191 19.18 -15.06 -11.12
CA ARG A 191 20.17 -15.84 -11.86
C ARG A 191 19.48 -17.01 -12.52
N ASP A 192 19.11 -16.81 -13.77
CA ASP A 192 18.38 -17.82 -14.54
C ASP A 192 17.13 -18.33 -13.77
N ALA A 193 16.43 -17.42 -13.09
CA ALA A 193 15.30 -17.76 -12.24
C ALA A 193 14.11 -18.19 -13.09
N LEU A 194 13.54 -19.37 -12.78
CA LEU A 194 12.33 -19.85 -13.44
C LEU A 194 11.16 -18.90 -13.12
N ALA A 195 10.39 -18.56 -14.15
CA ALA A 195 9.26 -17.64 -14.07
C ALA A 195 8.08 -18.12 -14.90
N LEU A 196 6.88 -17.85 -14.42
CA LEU A 196 5.63 -18.17 -15.08
C LEU A 196 5.04 -16.88 -15.65
N PRO A 197 4.62 -16.84 -16.93
CA PRO A 197 4.08 -15.63 -17.54
C PRO A 197 2.71 -15.29 -16.96
N LEU A 198 2.48 -14.00 -16.75
CA LEU A 198 1.19 -13.43 -16.34
C LEU A 198 0.71 -12.51 -17.47
N GLY A 199 -0.26 -12.97 -18.25
CA GLY A 199 -0.70 -12.28 -19.45
C GLY A 199 0.27 -12.41 -20.63
N ASP A 200 0.03 -11.64 -21.67
CA ASP A 200 0.80 -11.68 -22.91
C ASP A 200 2.14 -10.93 -22.79
N PRO A 201 3.22 -11.41 -23.43
CA PRO A 201 4.46 -10.67 -23.55
C PRO A 201 4.24 -9.28 -24.19
N GLY A 202 4.82 -8.23 -23.59
CA GLY A 202 4.60 -6.83 -24.00
C GLY A 202 3.47 -6.11 -23.27
N GLU A 203 2.54 -6.83 -22.63
CA GLU A 203 1.42 -6.27 -21.85
C GLU A 203 1.71 -6.17 -20.34
N GLY A 204 2.96 -6.39 -19.92
CA GLY A 204 3.34 -6.51 -18.52
C GLY A 204 2.96 -5.30 -17.65
N VAL A 205 3.06 -4.07 -18.19
CA VAL A 205 2.64 -2.86 -17.45
C VAL A 205 1.14 -2.87 -17.19
N ARG A 206 0.34 -3.24 -18.19
CA ARG A 206 -1.13 -3.34 -18.05
C ARG A 206 -1.50 -4.36 -16.98
N THR A 207 -0.83 -5.51 -16.99
CA THR A 207 -1.05 -6.59 -16.03
C THR A 207 -0.73 -6.15 -14.60
N ILE A 208 0.47 -5.56 -14.36
CA ILE A 208 0.90 -5.22 -13.00
C ILE A 208 0.18 -4.00 -12.41
N VAL A 209 -0.36 -3.12 -13.24
CA VAL A 209 -1.14 -1.94 -12.78
C VAL A 209 -2.36 -2.37 -11.96
N GLU A 210 -2.96 -3.50 -12.24
CA GLU A 210 -4.07 -4.05 -11.44
C GLU A 210 -3.62 -4.31 -9.99
N MET A 211 -2.44 -4.91 -9.80
CA MET A 211 -1.87 -5.07 -8.46
C MET A 211 -1.60 -3.71 -7.80
N VAL A 212 -0.96 -2.79 -8.53
CA VAL A 212 -0.62 -1.45 -8.01
C VAL A 212 -1.88 -0.66 -7.62
N HIS A 213 -2.98 -0.82 -8.33
CA HIS A 213 -4.25 -0.16 -8.00
C HIS A 213 -4.76 -0.60 -6.62
N HIS A 214 -4.64 -1.88 -6.31
CA HIS A 214 -5.06 -2.44 -5.03
C HIS A 214 -4.08 -2.10 -3.89
N THR A 215 -2.75 -2.15 -4.11
CA THR A 215 -1.79 -1.74 -3.07
C THR A 215 -1.93 -0.26 -2.70
N ARG A 216 -2.41 0.57 -3.63
CA ARG A 216 -2.69 1.99 -3.35
C ARG A 216 -3.84 2.20 -2.38
N LEU A 217 -4.85 1.32 -2.36
CA LEU A 217 -5.92 1.37 -1.36
C LEU A 217 -5.34 1.22 0.05
N ASP A 218 -4.45 0.26 0.24
CA ASP A 218 -3.79 0.04 1.53
C ASP A 218 -2.89 1.23 1.91
N THR A 219 -2.11 1.75 0.95
CA THR A 219 -1.26 2.93 1.19
C THR A 219 -2.04 4.24 1.33
N ALA A 220 -3.33 4.27 1.02
CA ALA A 220 -4.24 5.35 1.36
C ALA A 220 -4.84 5.20 2.77
N MET A 221 -5.06 3.95 3.24
CA MET A 221 -5.65 3.66 4.54
C MET A 221 -4.62 3.57 5.68
N ALA A 222 -3.46 2.96 5.45
CA ALA A 222 -2.44 2.74 6.48
C ALA A 222 -1.98 4.04 7.19
N PRO A 223 -1.73 5.17 6.50
CA PRO A 223 -1.39 6.43 7.16
C PRO A 223 -2.46 6.93 8.12
N VAL A 224 -3.75 6.64 7.85
CA VAL A 224 -4.84 6.99 8.77
C VAL A 224 -4.77 6.16 10.05
N GLY A 225 -4.40 4.89 9.96
CA GLY A 225 -4.12 4.05 11.13
C GLY A 225 -2.99 4.62 11.98
N LEU A 226 -1.88 5.03 11.35
CA LEU A 226 -0.74 5.66 12.05
C LEU A 226 -1.15 6.96 12.76
N MET A 227 -1.88 7.85 12.06
CA MET A 227 -2.40 9.10 12.65
C MET A 227 -3.32 8.80 13.83
N ARG A 228 -4.21 7.81 13.72
CA ARG A 228 -5.13 7.43 14.80
C ARG A 228 -4.38 6.91 16.04
N ALA A 229 -3.35 6.08 15.83
CA ALA A 229 -2.53 5.58 16.93
C ALA A 229 -1.80 6.74 17.65
N ALA A 230 -1.16 7.64 16.89
CA ALA A 230 -0.47 8.80 17.44
C ALA A 230 -1.43 9.73 18.21
N LEU A 231 -2.60 10.00 17.66
CA LEU A 231 -3.62 10.82 18.32
C LEU A 231 -4.15 10.15 19.61
N ALA A 232 -4.28 8.82 19.64
CA ALA A 232 -4.68 8.11 20.86
C ALA A 232 -3.66 8.29 21.99
N GLU A 233 -2.36 8.20 21.67
CA GLU A 233 -1.29 8.45 22.63
C GLU A 233 -1.29 9.90 23.13
N ALA A 234 -1.40 10.87 22.22
CA ALA A 234 -1.45 12.29 22.57
C ALA A 234 -2.68 12.62 23.44
N HIS A 235 -3.85 12.10 23.10
CA HIS A 235 -5.08 12.27 23.87
C HIS A 235 -4.95 11.62 25.26
N HIS A 236 -4.45 10.37 25.33
CA HIS A 236 -4.20 9.68 26.60
C HIS A 236 -3.29 10.50 27.49
N TRP A 237 -2.18 11.00 26.95
CA TRP A 237 -1.25 11.86 27.68
C TRP A 237 -1.92 13.13 28.19
N ALA A 238 -2.67 13.83 27.33
CA ALA A 238 -3.33 15.09 27.68
C ALA A 238 -4.39 14.94 28.79
N VAL A 239 -5.09 13.82 28.84
CA VAL A 239 -6.09 13.51 29.88
C VAL A 239 -5.43 13.27 31.24
N HIS A 240 -4.21 12.69 31.28
CA HIS A 240 -3.56 12.30 32.55
C HIS A 240 -2.48 13.29 33.01
N ARG A 241 -1.90 14.07 32.10
CA ARG A 241 -0.83 15.03 32.42
C ARG A 241 -1.39 16.34 32.95
N THR A 242 -0.91 16.76 34.11
CA THR A 242 -1.23 18.08 34.71
C THR A 242 -0.05 19.02 34.59
N THR A 243 -0.28 20.23 34.07
CA THR A 243 0.68 21.33 34.02
C THR A 243 -0.06 22.64 34.38
N PHE A 244 0.62 23.57 35.00
CA PHE A 244 0.01 24.84 35.43
C PHE A 244 -1.31 24.63 36.20
N GLN A 245 -1.34 23.60 37.08
CA GLN A 245 -2.48 23.23 37.95
C GLN A 245 -3.75 22.78 37.21
N ARG A 246 -3.67 22.47 35.90
CA ARG A 246 -4.75 21.97 35.07
C ARG A 246 -4.28 20.77 34.25
N ARG A 247 -5.19 19.85 33.93
CA ARG A 247 -4.89 18.80 32.96
C ARG A 247 -4.62 19.45 31.60
N LEU A 248 -3.75 18.84 30.78
CA LEU A 248 -3.45 19.36 29.44
C LEU A 248 -4.72 19.45 28.58
N ILE A 249 -5.60 18.43 28.64
CA ILE A 249 -6.86 18.42 27.88
C ILE A 249 -7.80 19.58 28.23
N ASP A 250 -7.70 20.12 29.45
CA ASP A 250 -8.54 21.25 29.91
C ASP A 250 -7.94 22.61 29.52
N GLN A 251 -6.77 22.62 28.88
CA GLN A 251 -6.13 23.84 28.39
C GLN A 251 -6.64 24.19 27.00
N PRO A 252 -7.16 25.42 26.76
CA PRO A 252 -7.85 25.73 25.49
C PRO A 252 -7.02 25.50 24.23
N LEU A 253 -5.72 25.81 24.27
CA LEU A 253 -4.84 25.62 23.11
C LEU A 253 -4.60 24.14 22.83
N MET A 254 -4.41 23.31 23.86
CA MET A 254 -4.23 21.87 23.68
C MET A 254 -5.52 21.20 23.21
N ALA A 255 -6.67 21.62 23.75
CA ALA A 255 -7.98 21.11 23.31
C ALA A 255 -8.20 21.42 21.82
N ALA A 256 -7.98 22.68 21.41
CA ALA A 256 -8.11 23.08 20.00
C ALA A 256 -7.17 22.29 19.07
N LEU A 257 -5.91 22.08 19.48
CA LEU A 257 -4.97 21.25 18.70
C LEU A 257 -5.48 19.81 18.53
N LEU A 258 -5.92 19.18 19.62
CA LEU A 258 -6.40 17.79 19.56
C LEU A 258 -7.69 17.67 18.74
N ASP A 259 -8.57 18.66 18.78
CA ASP A 259 -9.78 18.72 17.96
C ASP A 259 -9.42 18.83 16.47
N ASP A 260 -8.48 19.70 16.08
CA ASP A 260 -8.02 19.82 14.70
C ASP A 260 -7.40 18.52 14.19
N LEU A 261 -6.52 17.89 14.99
CA LEU A 261 -5.93 16.59 14.63
C LEU A 261 -6.99 15.49 14.52
N ALA A 262 -8.03 15.52 15.37
CA ALA A 262 -9.13 14.56 15.28
C ALA A 262 -9.95 14.73 14.00
N LEU A 263 -10.14 15.97 13.52
CA LEU A 263 -10.80 16.25 12.24
C LEU A 263 -9.98 15.72 11.05
N ASP A 264 -8.66 15.92 11.06
CA ASP A 264 -7.76 15.38 10.03
C ASP A 264 -7.84 13.85 9.96
N VAL A 265 -7.81 13.18 11.11
CA VAL A 265 -7.95 11.71 11.18
C VAL A 265 -9.32 11.24 10.69
N ALA A 266 -10.39 11.90 11.12
CA ALA A 266 -11.75 11.55 10.73
C ALA A 266 -11.98 11.77 9.22
N GLY A 267 -11.52 12.90 8.68
CA GLY A 267 -11.60 13.20 7.25
C GLY A 267 -10.82 12.20 6.40
N GLY A 268 -9.58 11.89 6.81
CA GLY A 268 -8.75 10.88 6.14
C GLY A 268 -9.40 9.48 6.14
N LEU A 269 -10.00 9.09 7.27
CA LEU A 269 -10.71 7.81 7.41
C LEU A 269 -11.94 7.76 6.51
N ALA A 270 -12.76 8.81 6.53
CA ALA A 270 -13.97 8.89 5.71
C ALA A 270 -13.63 8.81 4.21
N LEU A 271 -12.60 9.52 3.77
CA LEU A 271 -12.12 9.47 2.38
C LEU A 271 -11.64 8.06 2.00
N ALA A 272 -10.79 7.45 2.80
CA ALA A 272 -10.25 6.12 2.51
C ALA A 272 -11.35 5.05 2.48
N LEU A 273 -12.33 5.10 3.38
CA LEU A 273 -13.49 4.19 3.40
C LEU A 273 -14.43 4.45 2.21
N ARG A 274 -14.63 5.71 1.80
CA ARG A 274 -15.40 6.03 0.58
C ARG A 274 -14.74 5.43 -0.66
N VAL A 275 -13.41 5.49 -0.75
CA VAL A 275 -12.64 4.87 -1.83
C VAL A 275 -12.79 3.34 -1.75
N ALA A 276 -12.60 2.73 -0.58
CA ALA A 276 -12.75 1.28 -0.41
C ALA A 276 -14.14 0.79 -0.84
N ARG A 277 -15.20 1.55 -0.52
CA ARG A 277 -16.55 1.27 -0.98
C ARG A 277 -16.67 1.29 -2.52
N ALA A 278 -15.98 2.19 -3.18
CA ALA A 278 -16.00 2.24 -4.63
C ALA A 278 -15.29 1.05 -5.29
N PHE A 279 -14.32 0.43 -4.60
CA PHE A 279 -13.74 -0.84 -5.04
C PHE A 279 -14.72 -2.02 -4.93
N ASP A 280 -15.72 -1.94 -4.05
CA ASP A 280 -16.77 -2.94 -3.90
C ASP A 280 -17.90 -2.77 -4.94
N GLY A 281 -17.96 -1.63 -5.62
CA GLY A 281 -19.03 -1.30 -6.56
C GLY A 281 -18.87 -1.96 -7.92
N ASP A 282 -19.98 -2.54 -8.43
CA ASP A 282 -20.05 -3.08 -9.79
C ASP A 282 -20.44 -2.03 -10.84
N ASP A 283 -20.90 -0.87 -10.41
CA ASP A 283 -21.33 0.24 -11.22
C ASP A 283 -20.13 0.92 -11.92
N PRO A 284 -20.24 1.31 -13.20
CA PRO A 284 -19.21 2.06 -13.89
C PRO A 284 -18.76 3.36 -13.18
N GLN A 285 -19.68 4.04 -12.50
CA GLN A 285 -19.38 5.26 -11.75
C GLN A 285 -18.49 4.99 -10.53
N ASP A 286 -18.76 3.92 -9.77
CA ASP A 286 -17.91 3.51 -8.65
C ASP A 286 -16.52 3.11 -9.13
N ARG A 287 -16.41 2.33 -10.20
CA ARG A 287 -15.11 1.99 -10.79
C ARG A 287 -14.33 3.21 -11.27
N ALA A 288 -15.01 4.17 -11.90
CA ALA A 288 -14.43 5.43 -12.34
C ALA A 288 -13.95 6.27 -11.15
N PHE A 289 -14.75 6.36 -10.08
CA PHE A 289 -14.33 7.03 -8.84
C PHE A 289 -13.18 6.30 -8.15
N ALA A 290 -13.21 4.98 -8.03
CA ALA A 290 -12.11 4.20 -7.44
C ALA A 290 -10.77 4.49 -8.13
N ARG A 291 -10.78 4.66 -9.47
CA ARG A 291 -9.58 4.93 -10.25
C ARG A 291 -8.91 6.27 -9.90
N VAL A 292 -9.65 7.32 -9.68
CA VAL A 292 -9.10 8.64 -9.33
C VAL A 292 -9.04 8.83 -7.81
N GLY A 293 -10.06 8.39 -7.09
CA GLY A 293 -10.21 8.56 -5.66
C GLY A 293 -9.09 7.91 -4.84
N VAL A 294 -8.60 6.73 -5.26
CA VAL A 294 -7.49 6.07 -4.56
C VAL A 294 -6.19 6.88 -4.63
N ALA A 295 -5.93 7.55 -5.75
CA ALA A 295 -4.78 8.42 -5.91
C ALA A 295 -4.91 9.69 -5.07
N LEU A 296 -6.09 10.31 -5.04
CA LEU A 296 -6.39 11.47 -4.20
C LEU A 296 -6.24 11.13 -2.70
N ALA A 297 -6.87 10.05 -2.25
CA ALA A 297 -6.76 9.60 -0.86
C ALA A 297 -5.33 9.26 -0.46
N LYS A 298 -4.59 8.55 -1.34
CA LYS A 298 -3.18 8.27 -1.10
C LYS A 298 -2.35 9.55 -0.97
N PHE A 299 -2.56 10.53 -1.85
CA PHE A 299 -1.82 11.80 -1.78
C PHE A 299 -2.12 12.54 -0.47
N LEU A 300 -3.39 12.80 -0.18
CA LEU A 300 -3.81 13.60 0.96
C LEU A 300 -3.39 12.96 2.29
N ASN A 301 -3.78 11.71 2.53
CA ASN A 301 -3.53 11.04 3.81
C ASN A 301 -2.03 10.90 4.11
N ASN A 302 -1.20 10.72 3.07
CA ASN A 302 0.25 10.65 3.25
C ASN A 302 0.92 12.02 3.40
N LYS A 303 0.26 13.11 3.01
CA LYS A 303 0.74 14.47 3.32
C LYS A 303 0.38 14.88 4.75
N LEU A 304 -0.78 14.47 5.23
CA LEU A 304 -1.22 14.73 6.60
C LEU A 304 -0.46 13.89 7.62
N CYS A 305 -0.18 12.62 7.33
CA CYS A 305 0.33 11.67 8.31
C CYS A 305 1.61 12.14 9.05
N PRO A 306 2.70 12.58 8.39
CA PRO A 306 3.87 13.07 9.10
C PRO A 306 3.61 14.31 9.95
N LEU A 307 2.66 15.17 9.54
CA LEU A 307 2.29 16.37 10.27
C LEU A 307 1.52 16.01 11.54
N VAL A 308 0.46 15.22 11.41
CA VAL A 308 -0.36 14.77 12.55
C VAL A 308 0.46 14.00 13.57
N VAL A 309 1.32 13.07 13.12
CA VAL A 309 2.18 12.30 14.03
C VAL A 309 3.21 13.20 14.70
N GLY A 310 3.76 14.21 13.99
CA GLY A 310 4.69 15.19 14.55
C GLY A 310 4.05 16.03 15.66
N GLU A 311 2.85 16.58 15.41
CA GLU A 311 2.09 17.35 16.42
C GLU A 311 1.76 16.48 17.66
N CYS A 312 1.39 15.21 17.44
CA CYS A 312 1.18 14.28 18.55
C CYS A 312 2.45 14.05 19.40
N MET A 313 3.62 13.98 18.76
CA MET A 313 4.91 13.90 19.48
C MET A 313 5.14 15.14 20.32
N GLU A 314 4.91 16.34 19.77
CA GLU A 314 5.07 17.61 20.48
C GLU A 314 4.11 17.71 21.66
N ALA A 315 2.88 17.22 21.56
CA ALA A 315 1.91 17.19 22.65
C ALA A 315 2.38 16.41 23.88
N LEU A 316 3.24 15.39 23.70
CA LEU A 316 3.86 14.65 24.80
C LEU A 316 5.14 15.34 25.34
N GLY A 317 5.66 16.36 24.66
CA GLY A 317 6.95 16.96 25.00
C GLY A 317 8.09 15.95 24.86
N GLY A 318 9.07 15.96 25.77
CA GLY A 318 10.21 15.05 25.72
C GLY A 318 9.84 13.57 25.68
N MET A 319 8.72 13.17 26.25
CA MET A 319 8.24 11.79 26.22
C MET A 319 7.80 11.35 24.82
N GLY A 320 7.39 12.27 23.95
CA GLY A 320 7.09 11.95 22.56
C GLY A 320 8.34 11.63 21.72
N TYR A 321 9.53 11.97 22.19
CA TYR A 321 10.79 11.83 21.44
C TYR A 321 11.67 10.66 21.91
N VAL A 322 11.33 10.03 23.03
CA VAL A 322 12.10 8.89 23.56
C VAL A 322 11.45 7.56 23.16
N GLU A 323 12.27 6.54 22.97
CA GLU A 323 11.84 5.20 22.52
C GLU A 323 10.99 4.44 23.56
N ASP A 324 10.71 5.04 24.72
CA ASP A 324 9.82 4.49 25.76
C ASP A 324 8.34 4.58 25.37
N THR A 325 8.02 5.35 24.33
CA THR A 325 6.66 5.48 23.75
C THR A 325 6.60 4.98 22.31
N ALA A 326 5.39 4.78 21.79
CA ALA A 326 5.19 4.36 20.40
C ALA A 326 5.47 5.48 19.37
N LEU A 327 5.48 6.74 19.78
CA LEU A 327 5.51 7.88 18.86
C LEU A 327 6.77 7.94 17.98
N PRO A 328 8.00 7.70 18.47
CA PRO A 328 9.17 7.67 17.60
C PRO A 328 9.08 6.61 16.49
N LEU A 329 8.50 5.44 16.79
CA LEU A 329 8.25 4.42 15.78
C LEU A 329 7.24 4.91 14.76
N LEU A 330 6.09 5.44 15.19
CA LEU A 330 5.04 5.95 14.30
C LEU A 330 5.56 7.09 13.42
N TYR A 331 6.40 7.98 13.96
CA TYR A 331 7.02 9.06 13.19
C TYR A 331 7.96 8.55 12.11
N ARG A 332 8.77 7.53 12.39
CA ARG A 332 9.62 6.89 11.38
C ARG A 332 8.84 6.15 10.30
N GLU A 333 7.65 5.64 10.63
CA GLU A 333 6.75 5.01 9.65
C GLU A 333 6.02 6.02 8.76
N ALA A 334 5.62 7.16 9.32
CA ALA A 334 4.72 8.13 8.71
C ALA A 334 5.07 8.54 7.27
N PRO A 335 6.35 8.78 6.87
CA PRO A 335 6.67 9.20 5.51
C PRO A 335 6.63 8.05 4.47
N LEU A 336 6.67 6.79 4.88
CA LEU A 336 6.93 5.65 3.99
C LEU A 336 5.84 5.47 2.93
N ASN A 337 4.57 5.50 3.34
CA ASN A 337 3.43 5.32 2.43
C ASN A 337 3.30 6.46 1.40
N GLY A 338 3.96 7.60 1.63
CA GLY A 338 4.09 8.69 0.67
C GLY A 338 5.19 8.48 -0.38
N ILE A 339 6.03 7.44 -0.22
CA ILE A 339 7.19 7.16 -1.08
C ILE A 339 6.91 5.97 -1.99
N TRP A 340 6.58 4.81 -1.42
CA TRP A 340 6.31 3.61 -2.21
C TRP A 340 4.95 3.65 -2.92
N GLU A 341 4.70 2.73 -3.88
CA GLU A 341 3.47 2.68 -4.71
C GLU A 341 3.20 3.99 -5.49
N GLY A 342 4.26 4.72 -5.78
CA GLY A 342 4.25 6.04 -6.39
C GLY A 342 4.43 7.15 -5.36
N SER A 343 5.53 7.92 -5.52
CA SER A 343 5.74 9.14 -4.72
C SER A 343 4.74 10.24 -5.07
N ALA A 344 4.64 11.25 -4.22
CA ALA A 344 3.62 12.31 -4.35
C ALA A 344 3.51 12.88 -5.77
N ASN A 345 4.60 13.24 -6.44
CA ASN A 345 4.55 13.78 -7.80
C ASN A 345 4.04 12.75 -8.82
N VAL A 346 4.46 11.48 -8.68
CA VAL A 346 3.96 10.38 -9.54
C VAL A 346 2.45 10.20 -9.36
N ILE A 347 1.95 10.31 -8.14
CA ILE A 347 0.52 10.23 -7.84
C ILE A 347 -0.23 11.44 -8.44
N CYS A 348 0.30 12.66 -8.33
CA CYS A 348 -0.32 13.84 -8.97
C CYS A 348 -0.41 13.69 -10.49
N LEU A 349 0.65 13.21 -11.14
CA LEU A 349 0.63 12.91 -12.58
C LEU A 349 -0.38 11.82 -12.95
N ASP A 350 -0.58 10.84 -12.06
CA ASP A 350 -1.58 9.79 -12.28
C ASP A 350 -3.01 10.33 -12.08
N ILE A 351 -3.25 11.26 -11.14
CA ILE A 351 -4.53 11.97 -11.00
C ILE A 351 -4.84 12.72 -12.31
N LEU A 352 -3.93 13.57 -12.79
CA LEU A 352 -4.14 14.30 -14.04
C LEU A 352 -4.41 13.38 -15.24
N ARG A 353 -3.67 12.28 -15.33
CA ARG A 353 -3.88 11.27 -16.38
C ARG A 353 -5.25 10.61 -16.25
N SER A 354 -5.70 10.32 -15.02
CA SER A 354 -7.00 9.70 -14.77
C SER A 354 -8.14 10.63 -15.17
N LEU A 355 -8.08 11.89 -14.75
CA LEU A 355 -9.08 12.90 -15.13
C LEU A 355 -9.16 13.12 -16.64
N ALA A 356 -8.01 13.06 -17.34
CA ALA A 356 -7.96 13.32 -18.77
C ALA A 356 -8.31 12.10 -19.63
N ARG A 357 -8.09 10.87 -19.16
CA ARG A 357 -8.10 9.68 -20.02
C ARG A 357 -8.93 8.51 -19.50
N ALA A 358 -9.24 8.45 -18.20
CA ALA A 358 -10.07 7.38 -17.66
C ALA A 358 -11.55 7.72 -17.88
N PRO A 359 -12.32 6.88 -18.60
CA PRO A 359 -13.72 7.15 -18.88
C PRO A 359 -14.51 7.39 -17.58
N GLY A 360 -15.23 8.50 -17.49
CA GLY A 360 -16.10 8.84 -16.38
C GLY A 360 -15.41 9.26 -15.08
N ALA A 361 -14.06 9.33 -15.03
CA ALA A 361 -13.34 9.64 -13.78
C ALA A 361 -13.58 11.07 -13.28
N ALA A 362 -13.58 12.05 -14.17
CA ALA A 362 -13.86 13.45 -13.83
C ALA A 362 -15.32 13.62 -13.39
N GLU A 363 -16.25 13.03 -14.12
CA GLU A 363 -17.69 13.06 -13.83
C GLU A 363 -18.00 12.36 -12.48
N ALA A 364 -17.36 11.24 -12.19
CA ALA A 364 -17.54 10.50 -10.94
C ALA A 364 -16.99 11.29 -9.74
N LEU A 365 -15.86 11.98 -9.91
CA LEU A 365 -15.32 12.89 -8.90
C LEU A 365 -16.28 14.06 -8.66
N ASP A 366 -16.72 14.74 -9.72
CA ASP A 366 -17.66 15.86 -9.62
C ASP A 366 -18.99 15.45 -8.97
N ALA A 367 -19.55 14.31 -9.35
CA ALA A 367 -20.77 13.77 -8.75
C ALA A 367 -20.59 13.48 -7.25
N THR A 368 -19.40 12.97 -6.84
CA THR A 368 -19.10 12.72 -5.43
C THR A 368 -19.02 14.03 -4.65
N LEU A 369 -18.40 15.09 -5.20
CA LEU A 369 -18.32 16.40 -4.59
C LEU A 369 -19.70 17.07 -4.52
N ASP A 370 -20.50 16.98 -5.58
CA ASP A 370 -21.85 17.55 -5.61
C ASP A 370 -22.83 16.88 -4.65
N ALA A 371 -22.64 15.60 -4.33
CA ALA A 371 -23.49 14.89 -3.38
C ALA A 371 -23.47 15.49 -1.96
N ALA A 372 -22.42 16.24 -1.60
CA ALA A 372 -22.31 16.89 -0.31
C ALA A 372 -22.80 18.36 -0.31
N ARG A 373 -23.17 18.92 -1.46
CA ARG A 373 -23.64 20.32 -1.55
C ARG A 373 -24.92 20.55 -0.75
N GLY A 374 -24.98 21.72 -0.15
CA GLY A 374 -26.10 22.15 0.68
C GLY A 374 -26.08 21.63 2.12
N ASN A 375 -25.10 20.79 2.48
CA ASN A 375 -24.96 20.28 3.84
C ASN A 375 -24.19 21.24 4.76
N ASP A 376 -23.23 22.00 4.18
CA ASP A 376 -22.40 22.95 4.93
C ASP A 376 -21.97 24.12 4.05
N GLY A 377 -22.14 25.36 4.55
CA GLY A 377 -21.86 26.58 3.79
C GLY A 377 -20.36 26.82 3.52
N LEU A 378 -19.46 26.35 4.40
CA LEU A 378 -18.01 26.44 4.18
C LEU A 378 -17.58 25.46 3.09
N TYR A 379 -18.15 24.25 3.10
CA TYR A 379 -17.93 23.29 2.05
C TYR A 379 -18.37 23.82 0.68
N ASP A 380 -19.58 24.39 0.59
CA ASP A 380 -20.11 24.94 -0.66
C ASP A 380 -19.25 26.09 -1.20
N ALA A 381 -18.80 26.97 -0.32
CA ALA A 381 -17.89 28.07 -0.67
C ALA A 381 -16.52 27.54 -1.14
N GLY A 382 -15.96 26.55 -0.45
CA GLY A 382 -14.70 25.88 -0.82
C GLY A 382 -14.79 25.18 -2.17
N LEU A 383 -15.86 24.44 -2.43
CA LEU A 383 -16.10 23.79 -3.71
C LEU A 383 -16.24 24.78 -4.86
N ALA A 384 -16.95 25.90 -4.61
CA ALA A 384 -17.09 26.97 -5.60
C ALA A 384 -15.74 27.63 -5.92
N ALA A 385 -14.92 27.89 -4.90
CA ALA A 385 -13.57 28.45 -5.08
C ALA A 385 -12.65 27.48 -5.85
N HIS A 386 -12.67 26.19 -5.51
CA HIS A 386 -11.92 25.14 -6.22
C HIS A 386 -12.30 25.11 -7.71
N ARG A 387 -13.59 25.08 -8.05
CA ARG A 387 -14.06 25.06 -9.43
C ARG A 387 -13.76 26.35 -10.20
N ALA A 388 -13.72 27.50 -9.52
CA ALA A 388 -13.32 28.77 -10.12
C ALA A 388 -11.81 28.81 -10.42
N GLN A 389 -10.99 28.18 -9.59
CA GLN A 389 -9.54 28.10 -9.78
C GLN A 389 -9.19 27.15 -10.92
N TRP A 390 -9.87 26.01 -11.05
CA TRP A 390 -9.64 24.98 -12.08
C TRP A 390 -10.92 24.68 -12.86
N PRO A 391 -11.36 25.59 -13.75
CA PRO A 391 -12.59 25.42 -14.52
C PRO A 391 -12.47 24.36 -15.64
N GLY A 392 -11.31 23.79 -15.83
CA GLY A 392 -11.00 22.79 -16.88
C GLY A 392 -9.80 21.93 -16.51
N ALA A 393 -8.94 21.64 -17.48
CA ALA A 393 -7.74 20.83 -17.24
C ALA A 393 -6.79 21.54 -16.25
N VAL A 394 -6.35 20.80 -15.25
CA VAL A 394 -5.38 21.29 -14.24
C VAL A 394 -3.98 21.32 -14.85
N PRO A 395 -3.26 22.45 -14.82
CA PRO A 395 -1.86 22.50 -15.25
C PRO A 395 -0.95 21.61 -14.40
N GLU A 396 -0.01 20.91 -15.02
CA GLU A 396 0.90 20.00 -14.30
C GLU A 396 1.61 20.66 -13.10
N PRO A 397 2.15 21.89 -13.18
CA PRO A 397 2.78 22.55 -12.03
C PRO A 397 1.84 22.76 -10.82
N GLU A 398 0.53 22.81 -11.05
CA GLU A 398 -0.49 23.04 -10.03
C GLU A 398 -1.09 21.74 -9.47
N ALA A 399 -0.75 20.59 -10.03
CA ALA A 399 -1.34 19.29 -9.69
C ALA A 399 -1.25 18.90 -8.20
N ARG A 400 -0.34 19.51 -7.44
CA ARG A 400 -0.21 19.27 -6.00
C ARG A 400 -1.18 20.11 -5.16
N TRP A 401 -1.82 21.12 -5.77
CA TRP A 401 -2.75 22.05 -5.12
C TRP A 401 -4.20 21.76 -5.49
N PHE A 402 -4.40 21.03 -6.59
CA PHE A 402 -5.69 20.52 -7.02
C PHE A 402 -6.29 19.52 -6.03
#